data_6f98befb4cd7fa09b0f504fbef91d6a9
#
_entry.id   6f98befb4cd7fa09b0f504fbef91d6a9
#
_cell.length_a   1.000
_cell.length_b   1.000
_cell.length_c   1.000
_cell.angle_alpha   90.00
_cell.angle_beta   90.00
_cell.angle_gamma   90.00
#
_symmetry.space_group_name_H-M   'P 1'
#
loop_
_entity.id
_entity.type
_entity.pdbx_description
1 polymer ?
#
loop_
_entity_poly.entity_id
_entity_poly.type
_entity_poly.pdbx_seq_one_letter_code
_entity_poly.pdbx_strand_id
1 'polypeptide(L)'
;MKPTANQVARAATAAAHVGYTYDEMDCQAFVEHCARQAGGAMDYLGTNDMARRAAWLGTLAQARAQGRLVPGAGVLIREETEANLPARYVGDGLGDFSHVGLYVGENALTDVDKNGDARSCDVVHSSATMGRVAGSTLANGWTHVLWFPEIDYGNEAGLGVDQGVASGDVSDGGIDISDGLTAGVPATSTKHYAVVVTSDGGPVKLRKSASQQEPMYWLVNNAARVLVERERDGWALVTAICTDGYTRRAYIMSQFLHDD
;
A
#
# COMPACT_ATOMS: atom_id res chain seq x y z
N MET A 1 -19.19 -3.67 11.67
CA MET A 1 -18.11 -4.65 11.94
C MET A 1 -16.81 -3.89 11.81
N LYS A 2 -15.79 -4.13 12.64
CA LYS A 2 -14.47 -3.52 12.47
C LYS A 2 -13.74 -4.23 11.34
N PRO A 3 -12.99 -3.52 10.47
CA PRO A 3 -12.12 -4.16 9.49
C PRO A 3 -10.97 -4.87 10.20
N THR A 4 -10.49 -5.97 9.65
CA THR A 4 -9.28 -6.62 10.17
C THR A 4 -8.03 -5.83 9.79
N ALA A 5 -6.98 -5.93 10.59
CA ALA A 5 -5.69 -5.29 10.33
C ALA A 5 -5.14 -5.65 8.93
N ASN A 6 -5.26 -6.90 8.52
CA ASN A 6 -4.84 -7.35 7.19
C ASN A 6 -5.66 -6.72 6.04
N GLN A 7 -6.94 -6.41 6.24
CA GLN A 7 -7.74 -5.69 5.24
C GLN A 7 -7.24 -4.25 5.08
N VAL A 8 -6.91 -3.59 6.19
CA VAL A 8 -6.35 -2.23 6.18
C VAL A 8 -4.96 -2.20 5.53
N ALA A 9 -4.09 -3.17 5.83
CA ALA A 9 -2.77 -3.28 5.18
C ALA A 9 -2.89 -3.47 3.66
N ARG A 10 -3.82 -4.32 3.20
CA ARG A 10 -4.10 -4.48 1.76
C ARG A 10 -4.61 -3.19 1.12
N ALA A 11 -5.49 -2.45 1.79
CA ALA A 11 -5.96 -1.16 1.31
C ALA A 11 -4.81 -0.15 1.20
N ALA A 12 -3.87 -0.14 2.16
CA ALA A 12 -2.68 0.70 2.11
C ALA A 12 -1.77 0.37 0.92
N THR A 13 -1.49 -0.91 0.69
CA THR A 13 -0.70 -1.37 -0.47
C THR A 13 -1.40 -1.00 -1.78
N ALA A 14 -2.72 -1.16 -1.87
CA ALA A 14 -3.49 -0.75 -3.05
C ALA A 14 -3.42 0.77 -3.27
N ALA A 15 -3.53 1.59 -2.22
CA ALA A 15 -3.45 3.04 -2.32
C ALA A 15 -2.08 3.53 -2.81
N ALA A 16 -0.98 2.86 -2.43
CA ALA A 16 0.36 3.16 -2.96
C ALA A 16 0.45 2.98 -4.48
N HIS A 17 -0.33 2.07 -5.05
CA HIS A 17 -0.37 1.84 -6.50
C HIS A 17 -1.33 2.79 -7.25
N VAL A 18 -2.22 3.50 -6.56
CA VAL A 18 -3.14 4.46 -7.19
C VAL A 18 -2.43 5.77 -7.52
N GLY A 19 -1.45 6.19 -6.72
CA GLY A 19 -0.67 7.41 -6.92
C GLY A 19 -1.42 8.67 -6.47
N TYR A 20 -2.17 8.60 -5.36
CA TYR A 20 -2.74 9.79 -4.72
C TYR A 20 -1.63 10.79 -4.38
N THR A 21 -1.87 12.05 -4.68
CA THR A 21 -0.95 13.12 -4.29
C THR A 21 -1.09 13.46 -2.79
N TYR A 22 -0.08 14.13 -2.23
CA TYR A 22 -0.14 14.57 -0.84
C TYR A 22 -1.25 15.61 -0.60
N ASP A 23 -1.52 16.47 -1.58
CA ASP A 23 -2.57 17.49 -1.50
C ASP A 23 -3.99 16.89 -1.51
N GLU A 24 -4.18 15.76 -2.21
CA GLU A 24 -5.44 15.01 -2.21
C GLU A 24 -5.63 14.23 -0.91
N MET A 25 -4.53 13.81 -0.28
CA MET A 25 -4.57 12.89 0.84
C MET A 25 -3.30 13.04 1.69
N ASP A 26 -3.36 13.78 2.78
CA ASP A 26 -2.27 13.85 3.75
C ASP A 26 -2.09 12.54 4.52
N CYS A 27 -1.15 12.49 5.46
CA CYS A 27 -0.83 11.27 6.20
C CYS A 27 -2.00 10.74 7.05
N GLN A 28 -2.79 11.63 7.65
CA GLN A 28 -4.00 11.25 8.41
C GLN A 28 -5.10 10.75 7.48
N ALA A 29 -5.43 11.54 6.46
CA ALA A 29 -6.47 11.22 5.48
C ALA A 29 -6.18 9.88 4.78
N PHE A 30 -4.90 9.55 4.56
CA PHE A 30 -4.46 8.26 4.02
C PHE A 30 -4.85 7.09 4.94
N VAL A 31 -4.56 7.17 6.25
CA VAL A 31 -4.92 6.11 7.20
C VAL A 31 -6.43 5.93 7.28
N GLU A 32 -7.16 7.02 7.38
CA GLU A 32 -8.64 7.00 7.40
C GLU A 32 -9.23 6.47 6.09
N HIS A 33 -8.63 6.81 4.95
CA HIS A 33 -9.00 6.26 3.65
C HIS A 33 -8.83 4.73 3.62
N CYS A 34 -7.69 4.21 4.07
CA CYS A 34 -7.44 2.78 4.11
C CYS A 34 -8.44 2.03 5.00
N ALA A 35 -8.77 2.61 6.16
CA ALA A 35 -9.80 2.06 7.04
C ALA A 35 -11.19 2.04 6.36
N ARG A 36 -11.59 3.11 5.67
CA ARG A 36 -12.85 3.17 4.92
C ARG A 36 -12.88 2.16 3.76
N GLN A 37 -11.81 2.00 3.02
CA GLN A 37 -11.70 1.00 1.96
C GLN A 37 -11.80 -0.43 2.50
N ALA A 38 -11.39 -0.66 3.74
CA ALA A 38 -11.53 -1.92 4.44
C ALA A 38 -12.91 -2.13 5.10
N GLY A 39 -13.85 -1.18 4.92
CA GLY A 39 -15.20 -1.26 5.49
C GLY A 39 -15.34 -0.72 6.91
N GLY A 40 -14.35 0.02 7.42
CA GLY A 40 -14.37 0.69 8.71
C GLY A 40 -14.65 2.19 8.61
N ALA A 41 -14.59 2.85 9.76
CA ALA A 41 -14.67 4.31 9.87
C ALA A 41 -13.69 4.78 10.94
N MET A 42 -12.97 5.86 10.64
CA MET A 42 -12.09 6.57 11.56
C MET A 42 -12.34 8.07 11.41
N ASP A 43 -12.22 8.79 12.51
CA ASP A 43 -12.37 10.25 12.59
C ASP A 43 -11.43 10.79 13.69
N TYR A 44 -10.29 11.33 13.28
CA TYR A 44 -9.24 11.84 14.15
C TYR A 44 -8.96 13.32 13.90
N LEU A 45 -8.48 14.02 14.91
CA LEU A 45 -8.08 15.43 14.84
C LEU A 45 -6.58 15.61 14.65
N GLY A 46 -5.94 14.73 13.89
CA GLY A 46 -4.50 14.71 13.63
C GLY A 46 -3.80 13.50 14.21
N THR A 47 -2.52 13.35 13.86
CA THR A 47 -1.66 12.25 14.31
C THR A 47 -1.49 12.20 15.82
N ASN A 48 -1.49 13.37 16.47
CA ASN A 48 -1.48 13.51 17.92
C ASN A 48 -2.73 12.93 18.58
N ASP A 49 -3.90 13.08 17.95
CA ASP A 49 -5.16 12.49 18.42
C ASP A 49 -5.16 10.97 18.23
N MET A 50 -4.63 10.49 17.10
CA MET A 50 -4.47 9.06 16.84
C MET A 50 -3.64 8.37 17.94
N ALA A 51 -2.51 8.96 18.31
CA ALA A 51 -1.64 8.43 19.37
C ALA A 51 -2.36 8.35 20.73
N ARG A 52 -3.16 9.36 21.06
CA ARG A 52 -3.83 9.47 22.37
C ARG A 52 -5.08 8.58 22.49
N ARG A 53 -5.72 8.32 21.37
CA ARG A 53 -6.91 7.45 21.32
C ARG A 53 -6.57 6.01 20.96
N ALA A 54 -5.28 5.68 20.79
CA ALA A 54 -4.83 4.34 20.43
C ALA A 54 -5.26 3.30 21.49
N ALA A 55 -5.71 2.14 21.02
CA ALA A 55 -5.96 0.98 21.88
C ALA A 55 -4.65 0.44 22.49
N TRP A 56 -3.55 0.62 21.79
CA TRP A 56 -2.19 0.39 22.26
C TRP A 56 -1.23 1.36 21.57
N LEU A 57 -0.28 1.88 22.34
CA LEU A 57 0.79 2.75 21.85
C LEU A 57 2.11 2.34 22.53
N GLY A 58 3.17 2.19 21.75
CA GLY A 58 4.51 1.89 22.28
C GLY A 58 5.59 2.15 21.24
N THR A 59 6.85 2.07 21.67
CA THR A 59 7.98 2.20 20.75
C THR A 59 8.05 1.03 19.77
N LEU A 60 8.76 1.19 18.65
CA LEU A 60 9.02 0.10 17.71
C LEU A 60 9.63 -1.13 18.39
N ALA A 61 10.56 -0.91 19.35
CA ALA A 61 11.19 -2.00 20.10
C ALA A 61 10.17 -2.75 20.96
N GLN A 62 9.30 -2.02 21.68
CA GLN A 62 8.21 -2.62 22.46
C GLN A 62 7.21 -3.38 21.57
N ALA A 63 6.84 -2.80 20.43
CA ALA A 63 5.92 -3.44 19.49
C ALA A 63 6.48 -4.77 18.97
N ARG A 64 7.76 -4.81 18.61
CA ARG A 64 8.43 -6.04 18.19
C ARG A 64 8.47 -7.09 19.31
N ALA A 65 8.89 -6.69 20.50
CA ALA A 65 8.99 -7.58 21.65
C ALA A 65 7.64 -8.18 22.08
N GLN A 66 6.54 -7.45 21.83
CA GLN A 66 5.18 -7.86 22.21
C GLN A 66 4.38 -8.44 21.04
N GLY A 67 4.98 -8.63 19.85
CA GLY A 67 4.27 -9.12 18.67
C GLY A 67 3.21 -8.16 18.14
N ARG A 68 3.31 -6.86 18.45
CA ARG A 68 2.31 -5.85 18.07
C ARG A 68 2.65 -5.09 16.78
N LEU A 69 3.81 -5.33 16.19
CA LEU A 69 4.15 -4.85 14.85
C LEU A 69 3.60 -5.82 13.81
N VAL A 70 2.31 -5.69 13.52
CA VAL A 70 1.58 -6.55 12.59
C VAL A 70 1.05 -5.73 11.40
N PRO A 71 0.88 -6.33 10.20
CA PRO A 71 0.29 -5.62 9.07
C PRO A 71 -1.04 -4.96 9.44
N GLY A 72 -1.19 -3.67 9.10
CA GLY A 72 -2.33 -2.83 9.48
C GLY A 72 -2.16 -2.04 10.77
N ALA A 73 -1.07 -2.26 11.52
CA ALA A 73 -0.72 -1.37 12.63
C ALA A 73 -0.27 0.01 12.09
N GLY A 74 -0.63 1.06 12.79
CA GLY A 74 -0.11 2.39 12.53
C GLY A 74 1.33 2.50 12.98
N VAL A 75 2.14 3.24 12.25
CA VAL A 75 3.49 3.65 12.66
C VAL A 75 3.55 5.17 12.72
N LEU A 76 4.25 5.70 13.71
CA LEU A 76 4.31 7.13 14.00
C LEU A 76 5.74 7.64 14.08
N ILE A 77 5.93 8.90 13.68
CA ILE A 77 7.13 9.68 14.01
C ILE A 77 6.80 10.54 15.22
N ARG A 78 7.53 10.33 16.32
CA ARG A 78 7.50 11.21 17.48
C ARG A 78 8.67 12.18 17.38
N GLU A 79 8.37 13.45 17.44
CA GLU A 79 9.37 14.52 17.40
C GLU A 79 10.19 14.59 18.68
N GLU A 80 11.41 15.09 18.58
CA GLU A 80 12.30 15.31 19.73
C GLU A 80 11.82 16.47 20.61
N THR A 81 11.08 17.40 20.02
CA THR A 81 10.56 18.60 20.72
C THR A 81 9.04 18.68 20.58
N GLU A 82 8.41 19.41 21.48
CA GLU A 82 6.97 19.67 21.48
C GLU A 82 6.60 21.03 20.84
N ALA A 83 7.46 21.57 19.99
CA ALA A 83 7.30 22.92 19.45
C ALA A 83 5.99 23.11 18.64
N ASN A 84 5.50 22.04 18.01
CA ASN A 84 4.27 22.04 17.22
C ASN A 84 3.12 21.27 17.89
N LEU A 85 3.30 20.84 19.14
CA LEU A 85 2.27 20.11 19.88
C LEU A 85 1.05 21.01 20.11
N PRO A 86 -0.16 20.61 19.70
CA PRO A 86 -1.37 21.36 19.98
C PRO A 86 -1.55 21.63 21.48
N ALA A 87 -1.93 22.85 21.82
CA ALA A 87 -2.03 23.32 23.22
C ALA A 87 -2.86 22.37 24.13
N ARG A 88 -3.89 21.73 23.56
CA ARG A 88 -4.75 20.76 24.28
C ARG A 88 -4.02 19.50 24.78
N TYR A 89 -2.79 19.24 24.29
CA TYR A 89 -2.00 18.06 24.63
C TYR A 89 -0.73 18.38 25.43
N VAL A 90 -0.44 19.66 25.62
CA VAL A 90 0.73 20.09 26.39
C VAL A 90 0.63 19.59 27.83
N GLY A 91 1.66 18.91 28.29
CA GLY A 91 1.76 18.39 29.67
C GLY A 91 1.19 16.98 29.89
N ASP A 92 0.70 16.30 28.88
CA ASP A 92 0.22 14.92 29.00
C ASP A 92 1.35 13.86 28.97
N GLY A 93 2.58 14.27 28.65
CA GLY A 93 3.78 13.43 28.66
C GLY A 93 3.95 12.50 27.47
N LEU A 94 3.00 12.49 26.50
CA LEU A 94 3.11 11.61 25.33
C LEU A 94 4.01 12.19 24.24
N GLY A 95 4.16 13.52 24.20
CA GLY A 95 4.96 14.23 23.21
C GLY A 95 4.24 14.52 21.91
N ASP A 96 4.96 15.02 20.90
CA ASP A 96 4.43 15.44 19.61
C ASP A 96 4.60 14.33 18.56
N PHE A 97 3.51 13.89 17.95
CA PHE A 97 3.48 12.93 16.85
C PHE A 97 3.12 13.67 15.56
N SER A 98 4.11 13.88 14.70
CA SER A 98 3.98 14.71 13.50
C SER A 98 3.53 13.95 12.27
N HIS A 99 3.69 12.62 12.25
CA HIS A 99 3.46 11.83 11.04
C HIS A 99 2.97 10.42 11.36
N VAL A 100 2.19 9.86 10.42
CA VAL A 100 1.62 8.50 10.50
C VAL A 100 1.71 7.79 9.17
N GLY A 101 1.92 6.46 9.24
CA GLY A 101 1.81 5.51 8.14
C GLY A 101 1.18 4.21 8.60
N LEU A 102 1.05 3.26 7.71
CA LEU A 102 0.57 1.91 7.99
C LEU A 102 1.70 0.90 7.70
N TYR A 103 2.03 0.08 8.68
CA TYR A 103 2.89 -1.08 8.47
C TYR A 103 2.15 -2.11 7.61
N VAL A 104 2.76 -2.55 6.52
CA VAL A 104 2.14 -3.49 5.56
C VAL A 104 2.79 -4.87 5.57
N GLY A 105 3.84 -5.04 6.36
CA GLY A 105 4.65 -6.26 6.46
C GLY A 105 6.08 -6.03 5.99
N GLU A 106 6.98 -6.90 6.41
CA GLU A 106 8.38 -6.84 6.02
C GLU A 106 8.53 -7.06 4.51
N ASN A 107 9.17 -6.10 3.82
CA ASN A 107 9.38 -6.12 2.37
C ASN A 107 8.09 -6.37 1.54
N ALA A 108 6.93 -6.00 2.08
CA ALA A 108 5.62 -6.30 1.49
C ALA A 108 5.29 -5.49 0.24
N LEU A 109 6.03 -4.41 -0.02
CA LEU A 109 5.83 -3.53 -1.18
C LEU A 109 7.18 -3.17 -1.79
N THR A 110 7.25 -3.09 -3.13
CA THR A 110 8.35 -2.44 -3.85
C THR A 110 7.86 -1.09 -4.35
N ASP A 111 8.57 -0.02 -4.03
CA ASP A 111 8.33 1.34 -4.51
C ASP A 111 9.65 2.00 -4.88
N VAL A 112 9.60 3.15 -5.53
CA VAL A 112 10.78 3.94 -5.86
C VAL A 112 11.02 5.04 -4.83
N ASP A 113 12.27 5.31 -4.52
CA ASP A 113 12.67 6.43 -3.70
C ASP A 113 12.62 7.76 -4.48
N LYS A 114 13.02 8.85 -3.83
CA LYS A 114 13.06 10.20 -4.45
C LYS A 114 14.04 10.32 -5.64
N ASN A 115 14.96 9.38 -5.79
CA ASN A 115 15.91 9.34 -6.88
C ASN A 115 15.44 8.42 -8.03
N GLY A 116 14.32 7.71 -7.85
CA GLY A 116 13.79 6.74 -8.80
C GLY A 116 14.33 5.32 -8.60
N ASP A 117 15.13 5.07 -7.55
CA ASP A 117 15.69 3.76 -7.27
C ASP A 117 14.65 2.86 -6.58
N ALA A 118 14.47 1.66 -7.10
CA ALA A 118 13.56 0.66 -6.55
C ALA A 118 14.05 0.18 -5.18
N ARG A 119 13.14 0.11 -4.21
CA ARG A 119 13.41 -0.40 -2.87
C ARG A 119 12.26 -1.22 -2.31
N SER A 120 12.59 -2.19 -1.48
CA SER A 120 11.60 -2.89 -0.65
C SER A 120 11.12 -1.99 0.48
N CYS A 121 9.83 -2.02 0.77
CA CYS A 121 9.17 -1.17 1.75
C CYS A 121 8.32 -1.99 2.71
N ASP A 122 8.28 -1.55 3.96
CA ASP A 122 7.54 -2.16 5.07
C ASP A 122 6.33 -1.32 5.48
N VAL A 123 6.33 -0.06 5.10
CA VAL A 123 5.37 0.97 5.50
C VAL A 123 4.84 1.66 4.25
N VAL A 124 3.55 1.99 4.26
CA VAL A 124 2.94 2.91 3.29
C VAL A 124 2.45 4.15 4.03
N HIS A 125 2.72 5.31 3.50
CA HIS A 125 2.27 6.59 4.05
C HIS A 125 2.04 7.62 2.96
N SER A 126 1.27 8.66 3.22
CA SER A 126 1.27 9.83 2.36
C SER A 126 2.43 10.73 2.76
N SER A 127 3.37 10.93 1.85
CA SER A 127 4.64 11.62 2.08
C SER A 127 4.66 13.00 1.44
N ALA A 128 4.76 14.05 2.25
CA ALA A 128 4.97 15.42 1.73
C ALA A 128 6.27 15.51 0.92
N THR A 129 7.34 14.84 1.34
CA THR A 129 8.63 14.82 0.63
C THR A 129 8.55 14.17 -0.75
N MET A 130 7.75 13.09 -0.86
CA MET A 130 7.52 12.40 -2.14
C MET A 130 6.37 13.04 -2.94
N GLY A 131 5.59 13.93 -2.33
CA GLY A 131 4.39 14.54 -2.91
C GLY A 131 3.24 13.57 -3.14
N ARG A 132 3.31 12.34 -2.58
CA ARG A 132 2.35 11.26 -2.86
C ARG A 132 2.25 10.22 -1.75
N VAL A 133 1.25 9.34 -1.87
CA VAL A 133 1.26 8.06 -1.15
C VAL A 133 2.40 7.20 -1.66
N ALA A 134 3.30 6.79 -0.77
CA ALA A 134 4.56 6.14 -1.10
C ALA A 134 4.94 5.05 -0.09
N GLY A 135 5.78 4.12 -0.54
CA GLY A 135 6.43 3.15 0.31
C GLY A 135 7.60 3.74 1.10
N SER A 136 7.85 3.22 2.28
CA SER A 136 8.97 3.57 3.17
C SER A 136 9.45 2.33 3.90
N THR A 137 10.67 2.39 4.43
CA THR A 137 11.19 1.36 5.33
C THR A 137 11.02 1.78 6.80
N LEU A 138 10.94 0.83 7.71
CA LEU A 138 10.90 1.11 9.15
C LEU A 138 12.14 1.85 9.66
N ALA A 139 13.25 1.82 8.92
CA ALA A 139 14.47 2.56 9.25
C ALA A 139 14.36 4.07 9.00
N ASN A 140 13.32 4.55 8.32
CA ASN A 140 13.14 5.95 7.94
C ASN A 140 12.53 6.82 9.06
N GLY A 141 13.04 6.72 10.28
CA GLY A 141 12.66 7.63 11.38
C GLY A 141 11.35 7.27 12.10
N TRP A 142 10.71 6.16 11.78
CA TRP A 142 9.56 5.68 12.54
C TRP A 142 9.97 5.31 13.97
N THR A 143 9.25 5.81 14.95
CA THR A 143 9.62 5.69 16.37
C THR A 143 8.65 4.84 17.17
N HIS A 144 7.36 4.91 16.86
CA HIS A 144 6.27 4.29 17.61
C HIS A 144 5.36 3.48 16.71
N VAL A 145 4.63 2.56 17.34
CA VAL A 145 3.54 1.77 16.75
C VAL A 145 2.29 2.02 17.54
N LEU A 146 1.15 2.11 16.86
CA LEU A 146 -0.15 2.18 17.50
C LEU A 146 -1.12 1.15 16.91
N TRP A 147 -2.06 0.70 17.74
CA TRP A 147 -3.23 -0.04 17.34
C TRP A 147 -4.46 0.86 17.43
N PHE A 148 -5.18 0.97 16.34
CA PHE A 148 -6.41 1.76 16.28
C PHE A 148 -7.56 1.01 16.94
N PRO A 149 -8.38 1.64 17.82
CA PRO A 149 -9.52 0.96 18.43
C PRO A 149 -10.59 0.55 17.42
N GLU A 150 -10.60 1.12 16.22
CA GLU A 150 -11.55 0.83 15.14
C GLU A 150 -11.15 -0.37 14.29
N ILE A 151 -9.94 -0.92 14.46
CA ILE A 151 -9.41 -2.07 13.71
C ILE A 151 -9.42 -3.31 14.60
N ASP A 152 -9.76 -4.45 14.00
CA ASP A 152 -9.64 -5.77 14.63
C ASP A 152 -8.27 -6.36 14.34
N TYR A 153 -7.45 -6.50 15.38
CA TYR A 153 -6.12 -7.10 15.34
C TYR A 153 -6.11 -8.59 15.73
N GLY A 154 -7.30 -9.19 15.91
CA GLY A 154 -7.46 -10.56 16.40
C GLY A 154 -7.35 -10.65 17.93
N ASN A 155 -7.60 -11.83 18.47
CA ASN A 155 -7.56 -12.07 19.92
C ASN A 155 -6.14 -11.91 20.45
N GLU A 156 -5.94 -10.93 21.32
CA GLU A 156 -4.67 -10.64 21.99
C GLU A 156 -4.20 -11.74 22.99
N ALA A 157 -5.01 -12.76 23.20
CA ALA A 157 -4.73 -13.82 24.16
C ALA A 157 -4.05 -15.02 23.49
N GLY A 158 -2.78 -14.88 23.06
CA GLY A 158 -2.06 -16.06 22.63
C GLY A 158 -1.00 -15.93 21.56
N LEU A 159 -0.15 -14.92 21.61
CA LEU A 159 1.11 -14.98 20.85
C LEU A 159 2.23 -15.46 21.76
N GLY A 160 2.11 -16.71 22.21
CA GLY A 160 3.25 -17.55 22.53
C GLY A 160 3.94 -17.90 21.22
N VAL A 161 5.24 -17.68 21.21
CA VAL A 161 6.17 -18.03 20.13
C VAL A 161 5.97 -19.52 19.82
N ASP A 162 5.45 -19.85 18.65
CA ASP A 162 5.65 -21.19 18.09
C ASP A 162 6.19 -21.06 16.67
N GLN A 163 7.48 -21.34 16.56
CA GLN A 163 8.20 -21.56 15.31
C GLN A 163 7.85 -22.97 14.84
N GLY A 164 6.82 -23.07 14.04
CA GLY A 164 6.41 -24.34 13.44
C GLY A 164 6.15 -24.15 11.95
N VAL A 165 7.17 -24.43 11.13
CA VAL A 165 7.02 -24.66 9.70
C VAL A 165 6.12 -25.88 9.51
N ALA A 166 4.89 -25.66 9.09
CA ALA A 166 4.07 -26.72 8.53
C ALA A 166 3.45 -26.20 7.22
N SER A 167 3.94 -26.75 6.12
CA SER A 167 3.24 -26.73 4.84
C SER A 167 1.85 -27.33 4.99
N GLY A 168 0.83 -26.51 4.90
CA GLY A 168 -0.57 -26.87 4.93
C GLY A 168 -1.32 -26.08 3.89
N ASP A 169 -1.84 -26.84 2.96
CA ASP A 169 -2.75 -26.54 1.87
C ASP A 169 -3.68 -25.35 2.17
N VAL A 170 -3.46 -24.23 1.50
CA VAL A 170 -4.37 -23.09 1.55
C VAL A 170 -5.38 -23.28 0.44
N SER A 171 -6.53 -23.84 0.80
CA SER A 171 -7.71 -23.76 -0.05
C SER A 171 -8.08 -22.28 -0.26
N ASP A 172 -7.90 -21.89 -1.50
CA ASP A 172 -8.27 -20.62 -2.12
C ASP A 172 -9.75 -20.30 -1.88
N GLY A 173 -10.02 -19.36 -0.98
CA GLY A 173 -11.32 -18.69 -0.85
C GLY A 173 -11.37 -17.52 -1.82
N GLY A 174 -11.45 -17.83 -3.13
CA GLY A 174 -11.58 -16.83 -4.18
C GLY A 174 -12.84 -15.98 -3.99
N ILE A 175 -12.68 -14.66 -3.93
CA ILE A 175 -13.78 -13.73 -4.20
C ILE A 175 -14.03 -13.81 -5.70
N ASP A 176 -15.12 -14.49 -6.03
CA ASP A 176 -15.66 -14.62 -7.37
C ASP A 176 -16.19 -13.26 -7.84
N ILE A 177 -15.43 -12.57 -8.66
CA ILE A 177 -15.96 -11.53 -9.54
C ILE A 177 -16.28 -12.23 -10.85
N SER A 178 -17.43 -12.90 -10.87
CA SER A 178 -17.99 -13.45 -12.10
C SER A 178 -18.56 -12.31 -12.96
N ASP A 179 -17.73 -11.71 -13.76
CA ASP A 179 -18.20 -11.06 -14.99
C ASP A 179 -18.19 -12.11 -16.10
N GLY A 180 -19.40 -12.37 -16.60
CA GLY A 180 -19.68 -13.37 -17.60
C GLY A 180 -18.84 -13.23 -18.86
N LEU A 181 -17.91 -14.17 -19.05
CA LEU A 181 -17.29 -14.44 -20.33
C LEU A 181 -17.13 -15.97 -20.48
N THR A 182 -17.72 -16.44 -21.53
CA THR A 182 -17.76 -17.82 -22.04
C THR A 182 -16.38 -18.50 -22.05
N ALA A 183 -16.39 -19.77 -21.72
CA ALA A 183 -15.27 -20.69 -21.67
C ALA A 183 -14.39 -20.70 -22.94
N GLY A 184 -13.09 -20.65 -22.73
CA GLY A 184 -12.10 -20.94 -23.75
C GLY A 184 -10.71 -20.38 -23.47
N VAL A 185 -9.79 -21.27 -23.15
CA VAL A 185 -8.32 -21.14 -23.02
C VAL A 185 -7.84 -20.75 -21.61
N PRO A 186 -6.97 -21.58 -20.98
CA PRO A 186 -6.40 -21.28 -19.67
C PRO A 186 -5.44 -20.08 -19.78
N ALA A 187 -5.63 -19.09 -18.91
CA ALA A 187 -4.69 -18.00 -18.74
C ALA A 187 -3.35 -18.54 -18.24
N THR A 188 -2.28 -18.33 -18.99
CA THR A 188 -0.91 -18.57 -18.51
C THR A 188 -0.58 -17.54 -17.44
N SER A 189 -0.57 -17.98 -16.19
CA SER A 189 -0.34 -17.10 -15.02
C SER A 189 1.13 -17.10 -14.58
N THR A 190 2.07 -17.05 -15.51
CA THR A 190 3.49 -16.86 -15.18
C THR A 190 3.81 -15.38 -15.26
N LYS A 191 4.06 -14.75 -14.12
CA LYS A 191 4.58 -13.37 -14.09
C LYS A 191 5.94 -13.33 -14.81
N HIS A 192 6.09 -12.42 -15.75
CA HIS A 192 7.32 -12.20 -16.50
C HIS A 192 7.52 -10.70 -16.76
N TYR A 193 8.70 -10.33 -17.14
CA TYR A 193 8.99 -8.96 -17.58
C TYR A 193 8.87 -8.85 -19.09
N ALA A 194 8.36 -7.69 -19.54
CA ALA A 194 8.30 -7.34 -20.95
C ALA A 194 8.70 -5.88 -21.15
N VAL A 195 9.08 -5.54 -22.34
CA VAL A 195 9.42 -4.17 -22.76
C VAL A 195 8.29 -3.61 -23.61
N VAL A 196 7.86 -2.37 -23.33
CA VAL A 196 6.88 -1.66 -24.14
C VAL A 196 7.52 -1.20 -25.44
N VAL A 197 6.97 -1.60 -26.59
CA VAL A 197 7.49 -1.23 -27.91
C VAL A 197 6.39 -0.65 -28.77
N THR A 198 6.66 0.52 -29.35
CA THR A 198 5.77 1.19 -30.31
C THR A 198 6.53 1.51 -31.60
N SER A 199 5.85 1.49 -32.73
CA SER A 199 6.47 1.76 -34.02
C SER A 199 6.87 3.22 -34.21
N ASP A 200 6.23 4.14 -33.49
CA ASP A 200 6.47 5.59 -33.53
C ASP A 200 7.33 6.11 -32.37
N GLY A 201 7.74 5.23 -31.46
CA GLY A 201 8.53 5.60 -30.25
C GLY A 201 7.72 6.37 -29.21
N GLY A 202 6.42 6.56 -29.41
CA GLY A 202 5.54 7.28 -28.51
C GLY A 202 5.10 6.45 -27.29
N PRO A 203 4.50 7.08 -26.27
CA PRO A 203 4.01 6.39 -25.10
C PRO A 203 2.71 5.62 -25.39
N VAL A 204 2.50 4.51 -24.67
CA VAL A 204 1.30 3.66 -24.77
C VAL A 204 0.28 4.00 -23.69
N LYS A 205 -0.98 3.90 -24.07
CA LYS A 205 -2.12 4.14 -23.15
C LYS A 205 -2.35 2.96 -22.21
N LEU A 206 -2.40 3.23 -20.94
CA LEU A 206 -2.86 2.32 -19.90
C LEU A 206 -4.33 2.58 -19.55
N ARG A 207 -5.08 1.52 -19.25
CA ARG A 207 -6.51 1.57 -18.96
C ARG A 207 -6.86 0.81 -17.67
N LYS A 208 -7.98 1.17 -17.06
CA LYS A 208 -8.44 0.48 -15.83
C LYS A 208 -9.05 -0.90 -16.12
N SER A 209 -9.53 -1.12 -17.32
CA SER A 209 -10.09 -2.42 -17.77
C SER A 209 -9.52 -2.83 -19.14
N ALA A 210 -9.67 -4.11 -19.50
CA ALA A 210 -9.27 -4.68 -20.77
C ALA A 210 -10.25 -4.29 -21.91
N SER A 211 -10.39 -2.99 -22.19
CA SER A 211 -11.32 -2.47 -23.18
C SER A 211 -10.79 -1.20 -23.86
N GLN A 212 -10.96 -1.10 -25.17
CA GLN A 212 -10.64 0.12 -25.93
C GLN A 212 -11.64 1.25 -25.68
N GLN A 213 -12.84 0.95 -25.23
CA GLN A 213 -13.88 1.93 -24.87
C GLN A 213 -13.61 2.58 -23.52
N GLU A 214 -12.79 1.94 -22.66
CA GLU A 214 -12.37 2.53 -21.40
C GLU A 214 -11.54 3.78 -21.67
N PRO A 215 -11.79 4.92 -21.01
CA PRO A 215 -10.95 6.10 -21.14
C PRO A 215 -9.47 5.79 -20.84
N MET A 216 -8.59 6.52 -21.49
CA MET A 216 -7.17 6.52 -21.13
C MET A 216 -7.02 7.12 -19.72
N TYR A 217 -6.27 6.43 -18.85
CA TYR A 217 -5.98 6.94 -17.53
C TYR A 217 -4.53 7.40 -17.41
N TRP A 218 -3.60 6.63 -17.97
CA TRP A 218 -2.17 6.91 -17.83
C TRP A 218 -1.43 6.53 -19.12
N LEU A 219 -0.16 6.96 -19.17
CA LEU A 219 0.75 6.63 -20.26
C LEU A 219 1.98 5.93 -19.71
N VAL A 220 2.50 4.96 -20.43
CA VAL A 220 3.79 4.31 -20.19
C VAL A 220 4.70 4.60 -21.36
N ASN A 221 5.98 4.90 -21.08
CA ASN A 221 6.94 5.23 -22.13
C ASN A 221 7.27 4.03 -23.02
N ASN A 222 7.58 4.30 -24.29
CA ASN A 222 8.26 3.35 -25.13
C ASN A 222 9.59 2.94 -24.49
N ALA A 223 10.01 1.69 -24.67
CA ALA A 223 11.15 1.05 -24.03
C ALA A 223 11.06 0.90 -22.50
N ALA A 224 9.91 1.22 -21.89
CA ALA A 224 9.72 0.95 -20.47
C ALA A 224 9.61 -0.55 -20.22
N ARG A 225 10.31 -1.04 -19.18
CA ARG A 225 10.19 -2.40 -18.68
C ARG A 225 8.98 -2.48 -17.75
N VAL A 226 8.11 -3.46 -17.98
CA VAL A 226 6.89 -3.68 -17.20
C VAL A 226 6.83 -5.10 -16.67
N LEU A 227 6.20 -5.30 -15.52
CA LEU A 227 5.89 -6.62 -15.00
C LEU A 227 4.51 -7.03 -15.52
N VAL A 228 4.47 -8.05 -16.38
CA VAL A 228 3.23 -8.68 -16.84
C VAL A 228 2.77 -9.68 -15.79
N GLU A 229 1.55 -9.50 -15.27
CA GLU A 229 0.98 -10.38 -14.26
C GLU A 229 0.10 -11.45 -14.86
N ARG A 230 -0.58 -11.13 -15.93
CA ARG A 230 -1.41 -12.06 -16.74
C ARG A 230 -1.70 -11.47 -18.09
N GLU A 231 -1.92 -12.34 -19.06
CA GLU A 231 -2.39 -11.96 -20.40
C GLU A 231 -3.64 -12.75 -20.77
N ARG A 232 -4.58 -12.09 -21.42
CA ARG A 232 -5.79 -12.70 -21.94
C ARG A 232 -6.45 -11.82 -23.01
N ASP A 233 -6.92 -12.44 -24.09
CA ASP A 233 -7.72 -11.81 -25.12
C ASP A 233 -7.10 -10.52 -25.70
N GLY A 234 -5.77 -10.53 -25.91
CA GLY A 234 -5.01 -9.41 -26.46
C GLY A 234 -4.74 -8.26 -25.49
N TRP A 235 -5.00 -8.47 -24.19
CA TRP A 235 -4.70 -7.53 -23.12
C TRP A 235 -3.82 -8.15 -22.06
N ALA A 236 -2.88 -7.36 -21.57
CA ALA A 236 -2.04 -7.70 -20.42
C ALA A 236 -2.38 -6.81 -19.22
N LEU A 237 -2.51 -7.40 -18.05
CA LEU A 237 -2.48 -6.69 -16.79
C LEU A 237 -1.03 -6.52 -16.38
N VAL A 238 -0.56 -5.28 -16.30
CA VAL A 238 0.83 -4.94 -16.04
C VAL A 238 0.97 -4.03 -14.84
N THR A 239 2.13 -4.14 -14.19
CA THR A 239 2.65 -3.13 -13.26
C THR A 239 3.76 -2.37 -13.99
N ALA A 240 3.59 -1.06 -14.16
CA ALA A 240 4.44 -0.20 -14.96
C ALA A 240 4.72 1.14 -14.29
N ILE A 241 5.90 1.71 -14.52
CA ILE A 241 6.18 3.12 -14.21
C ILE A 241 5.63 3.96 -15.36
N CYS A 242 4.67 4.83 -15.07
CA CYS A 242 4.04 5.71 -16.04
C CYS A 242 4.90 6.93 -16.38
N THR A 243 4.52 7.68 -17.43
CA THR A 243 5.24 8.87 -17.89
C THR A 243 5.36 9.98 -16.83
N ASP A 244 4.46 9.98 -15.85
CA ASP A 244 4.49 10.88 -14.70
C ASP A 244 5.33 10.36 -13.52
N GLY A 245 6.08 9.25 -13.73
CA GLY A 245 6.98 8.65 -12.74
C GLY A 245 6.29 7.73 -11.71
N TYR A 246 4.97 7.56 -11.77
CA TYR A 246 4.27 6.71 -10.82
C TYR A 246 4.13 5.27 -11.31
N THR A 247 4.31 4.33 -10.39
CA THR A 247 4.03 2.91 -10.65
C THR A 247 2.52 2.66 -10.57
N ARG A 248 1.98 2.04 -11.62
CA ARG A 248 0.55 1.70 -11.69
C ARG A 248 0.33 0.29 -12.19
N ARG A 249 -0.73 -0.30 -11.67
CA ARG A 249 -1.26 -1.58 -12.12
C ARG A 249 -2.47 -1.31 -13.03
N ALA A 250 -2.33 -1.64 -14.32
CA ALA A 250 -3.33 -1.29 -15.33
C ALA A 250 -3.27 -2.24 -16.52
N TYR A 251 -4.23 -2.13 -17.43
CA TYR A 251 -4.27 -2.92 -18.64
C TYR A 251 -3.59 -2.19 -19.80
N ILE A 252 -2.79 -2.93 -20.56
CA ILE A 252 -2.17 -2.55 -21.83
C ILE A 252 -2.55 -3.57 -22.89
N MET A 253 -2.65 -3.16 -24.15
CA MET A 253 -2.83 -4.11 -25.24
C MET A 253 -1.53 -4.91 -25.43
N SER A 254 -1.64 -6.25 -25.47
CA SER A 254 -0.48 -7.16 -25.53
C SER A 254 0.41 -6.94 -26.77
N GLN A 255 -0.16 -6.39 -27.83
CA GLN A 255 0.59 -6.06 -29.07
C GLN A 255 1.75 -5.06 -28.86
N PHE A 256 1.75 -4.33 -27.74
CA PHE A 256 2.81 -3.38 -27.38
C PHE A 256 3.85 -3.99 -26.44
N LEU A 257 3.74 -5.28 -26.08
CA LEU A 257 4.65 -5.95 -25.18
C LEU A 257 5.55 -6.92 -25.97
N HIS A 258 6.83 -6.83 -25.71
CA HIS A 258 7.83 -7.76 -26.22
C HIS A 258 8.56 -8.37 -25.03
N ASP A 259 8.80 -9.67 -25.04
CA ASP A 259 9.53 -10.37 -23.99
C ASP A 259 10.91 -9.72 -23.78
N ASP A 260 11.31 -9.58 -22.52
CA ASP A 260 12.57 -8.94 -22.11
C ASP A 260 13.74 -9.93 -22.16
#